data_97a6b9c79b69c8f00cb25d86c4e45303
#
_entry.id   97a6b9c79b69c8f00cb25d86c4e45303
#
_cell.length_a   1.000
_cell.length_b   1.000
_cell.length_c   1.000
_cell.angle_alpha   90.00
_cell.angle_beta   90.00
_cell.angle_gamma   90.00
#
_symmetry.space_group_name_H-M   'P 1'
#
loop_
_entity.id
_entity.type
_entity.pdbx_description
1 polymer ?
#
loop_
_entity_poly.entity_id
_entity_poly.type
_entity_poly.pdbx_seq_one_letter_code
_entity_poly.pdbx_strand_id
1 'polypeptide(L)'
;HKEYRRQRQMCIRDRKEGDKVEFLSGIFEGKSTGCPIGFIVWNENQHSSDYDNMKEVYRPSHADYTYKVKYGIRDYRGGGRSSARETISRVVAGALAKQALRQLGVRITAYTSQVGPIRLEENYTAYDLDLIDTNPVRCPDPVKAKEMEELIFKIKGEGDTIGGVVTCVIKGCPIGLGQPVFGKLHASLASAMLSINAVSYTHLRAHET
;
A
#
# COMPACT_ATOMS: atom_id res chain seq x y z
N HIS A 1 27.40 -8.06 3.96
CA HIS A 1 26.29 -8.39 4.90
C HIS A 1 25.92 -7.23 5.84
N LYS A 2 26.86 -6.41 6.35
CA LYS A 2 26.56 -5.25 7.20
C LYS A 2 25.91 -4.10 6.41
N GLU A 3 26.36 -3.84 5.20
CA GLU A 3 25.77 -2.81 4.31
C GLU A 3 24.36 -3.17 3.87
N TYR A 4 24.10 -4.43 3.55
CA TYR A 4 22.75 -4.92 3.21
C TYR A 4 21.78 -4.78 4.39
N ARG A 5 22.24 -5.01 5.65
CA ARG A 5 21.43 -4.77 6.85
C ARG A 5 21.14 -3.28 7.07
N ARG A 6 22.10 -2.37 6.80
CA ARG A 6 21.88 -0.92 6.85
C ARG A 6 20.87 -0.46 5.79
N GLN A 7 20.93 -0.99 4.58
CA GLN A 7 19.96 -0.69 3.52
C GLN A 7 18.54 -1.13 3.90
N ARG A 8 18.37 -2.31 4.52
CA ARG A 8 17.06 -2.74 5.04
C ARG A 8 16.55 -1.84 6.17
N GLN A 9 17.42 -1.37 7.06
CA GLN A 9 17.04 -0.43 8.11
C GLN A 9 16.60 0.93 7.56
N MET A 10 17.17 1.38 6.44
CA MET A 10 16.73 2.60 5.76
C MET A 10 15.34 2.46 5.09
N CYS A 11 14.93 1.26 4.73
CA CYS A 11 13.59 0.98 4.21
C CYS A 11 12.53 0.75 5.30
N ILE A 12 12.94 0.48 6.55
CA ILE A 12 12.03 0.38 7.70
C ILE A 12 11.82 1.82 8.20
N ARG A 13 10.71 2.42 7.85
CA ARG A 13 10.36 3.78 8.22
C ARG A 13 10.01 3.86 9.71
N ASP A 14 10.95 4.30 10.52
CA ASP A 14 10.69 4.85 11.85
C ASP A 14 10.39 6.38 11.79
N ARG A 15 10.22 6.93 10.58
CA ARG A 15 9.94 8.34 10.36
C ARG A 15 8.47 8.64 10.63
N LYS A 16 8.20 9.49 11.61
CA LYS A 16 6.87 10.06 11.83
C LYS A 16 6.70 11.21 10.84
N GLU A 17 5.99 10.96 9.76
CA GLU A 17 5.61 11.98 8.79
C GLU A 17 4.16 12.40 9.05
N GLY A 18 3.88 13.70 8.97
CA GLY A 18 2.54 14.22 9.17
C GLY A 18 1.61 13.83 8.02
N ASP A 19 2.15 13.60 6.81
CA ASP A 19 1.46 13.23 5.58
C ASP A 19 0.13 14.00 5.37
N LYS A 20 0.12 15.28 5.74
CA LYS A 20 -1.06 16.12 5.61
C LYS A 20 -1.38 16.37 4.15
N VAL A 21 -2.64 16.10 3.79
CA VAL A 21 -3.14 16.36 2.44
C VAL A 21 -3.57 17.81 2.31
N GLU A 22 -3.07 18.50 1.28
CA GLU A 22 -3.49 19.84 0.89
C GLU A 22 -4.17 19.76 -0.48
N PHE A 23 -5.43 20.16 -0.53
CA PHE A 23 -6.19 20.21 -1.78
C PHE A 23 -5.94 21.53 -2.49
N LEU A 24 -5.54 21.44 -3.76
CA LEU A 24 -5.20 22.58 -4.62
C LEU A 24 -6.37 23.00 -5.52
N SER A 25 -7.25 22.05 -5.85
CA SER A 25 -8.42 22.28 -6.71
C SER A 25 -9.51 21.24 -6.50
N GLY A 26 -10.70 21.50 -7.00
CA GLY A 26 -11.82 20.57 -7.05
C GLY A 26 -12.58 20.38 -5.72
N ILE A 27 -12.15 21.05 -4.64
CA ILE A 27 -12.80 21.05 -3.33
C ILE A 27 -13.05 22.50 -2.89
N PHE A 28 -14.27 22.79 -2.45
CA PHE A 28 -14.65 24.07 -1.86
C PHE A 28 -15.56 23.81 -0.66
N GLU A 29 -15.25 24.41 0.50
CA GLU A 29 -15.99 24.21 1.76
C GLU A 29 -16.27 22.73 2.10
N GLY A 30 -15.27 21.85 1.88
CA GLY A 30 -15.39 20.43 2.15
C GLY A 30 -16.25 19.62 1.17
N LYS A 31 -16.68 20.23 0.06
CA LYS A 31 -17.50 19.59 -0.98
C LYS A 31 -16.76 19.59 -2.32
N SER A 32 -16.97 18.52 -3.10
CA SER A 32 -16.48 18.45 -4.47
C SER A 32 -17.24 19.44 -5.34
N THR A 33 -16.50 20.20 -6.18
CA THR A 33 -17.07 21.12 -7.15
C THR A 33 -17.41 20.47 -8.50
N GLY A 34 -17.14 19.16 -8.65
CA GLY A 34 -17.26 18.46 -9.92
C GLY A 34 -16.09 18.67 -10.88
N CYS A 35 -15.17 19.57 -10.56
CA CYS A 35 -13.91 19.75 -11.28
C CYS A 35 -12.85 18.71 -10.87
N PRO A 36 -11.77 18.55 -11.65
CA PRO A 36 -10.66 17.70 -11.26
C PRO A 36 -10.07 18.08 -9.89
N ILE A 37 -9.89 17.08 -9.03
CA ILE A 37 -9.35 17.28 -7.69
C ILE A 37 -7.83 17.14 -7.76
N GLY A 38 -7.12 18.24 -7.54
CA GLY A 38 -5.68 18.28 -7.35
C GLY A 38 -5.33 18.31 -5.88
N PHE A 39 -4.28 17.60 -5.49
CA PHE A 39 -3.77 17.62 -4.11
C PHE A 39 -2.26 17.42 -4.07
N ILE A 40 -1.66 17.83 -2.96
CA ILE A 40 -0.25 17.63 -2.65
C ILE A 40 -0.11 17.07 -1.23
N VAL A 41 0.92 16.25 -1.03
CA VAL A 41 1.38 15.82 0.30
C VAL A 41 2.87 16.10 0.36
N TRP A 42 3.26 17.00 1.23
CA TRP A 42 4.64 17.42 1.39
C TRP A 42 5.48 16.32 2.04
N ASN A 43 6.70 16.14 1.59
CA ASN A 43 7.68 15.25 2.20
C ASN A 43 8.54 16.05 3.16
N GLU A 44 8.20 16.01 4.46
CA GLU A 44 8.85 16.83 5.48
C GLU A 44 10.17 16.23 5.96
N ASN A 45 10.35 14.90 5.85
CA ASN A 45 11.50 14.16 6.39
C ASN A 45 12.38 13.53 5.30
N GLN A 46 12.54 14.20 4.16
CA GLN A 46 13.47 13.73 3.13
C GLN A 46 14.91 14.10 3.50
N HIS A 47 15.76 13.08 3.61
CA HIS A 47 17.22 13.24 3.76
C HIS A 47 17.91 12.72 2.49
N SER A 48 18.12 13.60 1.52
CA SER A 48 18.73 13.23 0.22
C SER A 48 20.17 12.75 0.36
N SER A 49 20.91 13.25 1.35
CA SER A 49 22.28 12.83 1.67
C SER A 49 22.41 11.36 2.08
N ASP A 50 21.35 10.74 2.61
CA ASP A 50 21.34 9.32 2.99
C ASP A 50 21.49 8.39 1.77
N TYR A 51 21.36 8.93 0.57
CA TYR A 51 21.37 8.18 -0.69
C TYR A 51 22.60 8.45 -1.57
N ASP A 52 23.57 9.24 -1.11
CA ASP A 52 24.75 9.61 -1.92
C ASP A 52 25.58 8.38 -2.31
N ASN A 53 25.69 7.39 -1.43
CA ASN A 53 26.33 6.10 -1.71
C ASN A 53 25.57 5.24 -2.72
N MET A 54 24.30 5.57 -3.04
CA MET A 54 23.47 4.85 -4.01
C MET A 54 23.63 5.38 -5.43
N LYS A 55 24.42 6.44 -5.64
CA LYS A 55 24.59 7.05 -6.95
C LYS A 55 25.17 6.08 -7.98
N GLU A 56 26.14 5.28 -7.58
CA GLU A 56 26.87 4.35 -8.47
C GLU A 56 26.40 2.89 -8.35
N VAL A 57 25.52 2.58 -7.38
CA VAL A 57 25.04 1.21 -7.15
C VAL A 57 23.53 1.11 -7.26
N TYR A 58 23.04 -0.08 -7.59
CA TYR A 58 21.60 -0.36 -7.64
C TYR A 58 21.16 -1.11 -6.40
N ARG A 59 20.00 -0.74 -5.87
CA ARG A 59 19.42 -1.45 -4.73
C ARG A 59 18.82 -2.78 -5.16
N PRO A 60 19.18 -3.90 -4.52
CA PRO A 60 18.52 -5.18 -4.77
C PRO A 60 17.01 -5.09 -4.53
N SER A 61 16.23 -5.76 -5.35
CA SER A 61 14.74 -5.76 -5.29
C SER A 61 14.08 -4.38 -5.38
N HIS A 62 14.78 -3.41 -5.99
CA HIS A 62 14.26 -2.07 -6.26
C HIS A 62 14.28 -1.77 -7.76
N ALA A 63 13.39 -0.91 -8.23
CA ALA A 63 13.27 -0.58 -9.64
C ALA A 63 14.40 0.30 -10.21
N ASP A 64 15.44 0.59 -9.44
CA ASP A 64 16.56 1.46 -9.83
C ASP A 64 17.18 1.09 -11.18
N TYR A 65 17.54 -0.20 -11.34
CA TYR A 65 18.15 -0.71 -12.57
C TYR A 65 17.19 -0.60 -13.76
N THR A 66 15.95 -1.04 -13.56
CA THR A 66 14.91 -0.99 -14.59
C THR A 66 14.64 0.43 -15.07
N TYR A 67 14.57 1.40 -14.17
CA TYR A 67 14.39 2.82 -14.52
C TYR A 67 15.60 3.37 -15.26
N LYS A 68 16.81 3.04 -14.82
CA LYS A 68 18.03 3.46 -15.54
C LYS A 68 18.09 2.92 -16.96
N VAL A 69 17.78 1.64 -17.15
CA VAL A 69 17.79 1.00 -18.47
C VAL A 69 16.70 1.55 -19.37
N LYS A 70 15.48 1.71 -18.82
CA LYS A 70 14.31 2.12 -19.59
C LYS A 70 14.32 3.60 -19.97
N TYR A 71 14.74 4.48 -19.05
CA TYR A 71 14.64 5.93 -19.21
C TYR A 71 15.98 6.64 -19.37
N GLY A 72 17.11 5.94 -19.27
CA GLY A 72 18.44 6.51 -19.32
C GLY A 72 18.86 7.26 -18.06
N ILE A 73 17.92 7.59 -17.19
CA ILE A 73 18.11 8.31 -15.93
C ILE A 73 17.38 7.61 -14.79
N ARG A 74 17.82 7.85 -13.55
CA ARG A 74 17.11 7.48 -12.33
C ARG A 74 17.32 8.55 -11.26
N ASP A 75 16.36 8.72 -10.40
CA ASP A 75 16.52 9.51 -9.19
C ASP A 75 17.09 8.63 -8.07
N TYR A 76 18.40 8.74 -7.82
CA TYR A 76 19.07 7.99 -6.75
C TYR A 76 18.76 8.54 -5.35
N ARG A 77 18.30 9.80 -5.24
CA ARG A 77 18.04 10.53 -3.99
C ARG A 77 16.69 10.20 -3.32
N GLY A 78 16.21 8.99 -3.48
CA GLY A 78 14.97 8.52 -2.89
C GLY A 78 14.08 7.73 -3.85
N GLY A 79 14.45 7.68 -5.13
CA GLY A 79 13.79 6.85 -6.15
C GLY A 79 12.65 7.52 -6.89
N GLY A 80 12.24 8.74 -6.55
CA GLY A 80 11.16 9.44 -7.24
C GLY A 80 9.91 8.56 -7.38
N ARG A 81 9.44 8.35 -8.62
CA ARG A 81 8.29 7.47 -8.93
C ARG A 81 8.50 6.00 -8.61
N SER A 82 9.74 5.53 -8.46
CA SER A 82 10.03 4.16 -8.01
C SER A 82 9.99 4.00 -6.49
N SER A 83 9.79 5.09 -5.74
CA SER A 83 9.64 5.06 -4.29
C SER A 83 8.28 4.52 -3.87
N ALA A 84 8.25 3.74 -2.78
CA ALA A 84 7.00 3.29 -2.16
C ALA A 84 6.10 4.46 -1.69
N ARG A 85 6.66 5.67 -1.49
CA ARG A 85 5.91 6.88 -1.13
C ARG A 85 4.89 7.29 -2.20
N GLU A 86 5.07 6.87 -3.44
CA GLU A 86 4.09 7.09 -4.51
C GLU A 86 2.70 6.50 -4.18
N THR A 87 2.63 5.50 -3.28
CA THR A 87 1.36 4.91 -2.82
C THR A 87 0.46 5.90 -2.07
N ILE A 88 1.00 7.00 -1.54
CA ILE A 88 0.21 8.08 -0.91
C ILE A 88 -0.86 8.58 -1.88
N SER A 89 -0.52 8.75 -3.15
CA SER A 89 -1.47 9.20 -4.18
C SER A 89 -2.68 8.25 -4.30
N ARG A 90 -2.44 6.94 -4.20
CA ARG A 90 -3.50 5.91 -4.23
C ARG A 90 -4.36 5.97 -2.97
N VAL A 91 -3.74 6.20 -1.81
CA VAL A 91 -4.47 6.29 -0.53
C VAL A 91 -5.40 7.50 -0.53
N VAL A 92 -4.92 8.66 -0.95
CA VAL A 92 -5.75 9.88 -1.01
C VAL A 92 -6.88 9.73 -2.03
N ALA A 93 -6.57 9.31 -3.26
CA ALA A 93 -7.57 9.09 -4.30
C ALA A 93 -8.58 8.00 -3.88
N GLY A 94 -8.10 6.92 -3.27
CA GLY A 94 -8.94 5.85 -2.74
C GLY A 94 -9.87 6.31 -1.61
N ALA A 95 -9.42 7.20 -0.73
CA ALA A 95 -10.25 7.76 0.33
C ALA A 95 -11.41 8.59 -0.24
N LEU A 96 -11.14 9.43 -1.25
CA LEU A 96 -12.17 10.20 -1.95
C LEU A 96 -13.15 9.27 -2.71
N ALA A 97 -12.62 8.28 -3.43
CA ALA A 97 -13.44 7.30 -4.14
C ALA A 97 -14.33 6.50 -3.19
N LYS A 98 -13.83 6.09 -2.02
CA LYS A 98 -14.64 5.41 -0.99
C LYS A 98 -15.79 6.27 -0.48
N GLN A 99 -15.59 7.58 -0.34
CA GLN A 99 -16.68 8.49 0.06
C GLN A 99 -17.78 8.57 -1.01
N ALA A 100 -17.42 8.68 -2.29
CA ALA A 100 -18.36 8.68 -3.41
C ALA A 100 -19.10 7.32 -3.50
N LEU A 101 -18.39 6.20 -3.41
CA LEU A 101 -18.96 4.87 -3.48
C LEU A 101 -19.93 4.56 -2.34
N ARG A 102 -19.68 5.10 -1.13
CA ARG A 102 -20.60 4.96 0.00
C ARG A 102 -21.98 5.58 -0.28
N GLN A 103 -22.04 6.67 -1.04
CA GLN A 103 -23.31 7.28 -1.45
C GLN A 103 -24.10 6.38 -2.42
N LEU A 104 -23.41 5.51 -3.13
CA LEU A 104 -23.99 4.50 -4.02
C LEU A 104 -24.24 3.16 -3.31
N GLY A 105 -24.08 3.09 -1.98
CA GLY A 105 -24.27 1.86 -1.20
C GLY A 105 -23.10 0.87 -1.25
N VAL A 106 -22.01 1.21 -1.94
CA VAL A 106 -20.84 0.33 -2.04
C VAL A 106 -19.87 0.58 -0.88
N ARG A 107 -19.51 -0.47 -0.17
CA ARG A 107 -18.52 -0.44 0.92
C ARG A 107 -17.30 -1.30 0.57
N ILE A 108 -16.12 -0.74 0.73
CA ILE A 108 -14.84 -1.41 0.50
C ILE A 108 -14.07 -1.41 1.81
N THR A 109 -13.74 -2.60 2.29
CA THR A 109 -13.00 -2.80 3.54
C THR A 109 -11.84 -3.75 3.28
N ALA A 110 -10.63 -3.38 3.71
CA ALA A 110 -9.46 -4.23 3.61
C ALA A 110 -8.85 -4.42 5.00
N TYR A 111 -8.38 -5.63 5.27
CA TYR A 111 -7.78 -5.99 6.55
C TYR A 111 -6.67 -7.01 6.38
N THR A 112 -5.77 -7.07 7.35
CA THR A 112 -4.73 -8.09 7.40
C THR A 112 -5.32 -9.40 7.88
N SER A 113 -5.32 -10.40 7.00
CA SER A 113 -5.85 -11.74 7.29
C SER A 113 -4.77 -12.75 7.65
N GLN A 114 -3.50 -12.45 7.36
CA GLN A 114 -2.40 -13.33 7.70
C GLN A 114 -1.08 -12.57 7.86
N VAL A 115 -0.27 -12.97 8.82
CA VAL A 115 1.14 -12.59 8.96
C VAL A 115 1.95 -13.85 9.26
N GLY A 116 2.83 -14.24 8.35
CA GLY A 116 3.57 -15.51 8.45
C GLY A 116 2.64 -16.70 8.65
N PRO A 117 2.83 -17.49 9.71
CA PRO A 117 1.98 -18.66 10.01
C PRO A 117 0.65 -18.29 10.70
N ILE A 118 0.52 -17.07 11.25
CA ILE A 118 -0.67 -16.62 11.97
C ILE A 118 -1.72 -16.19 10.97
N ARG A 119 -2.84 -16.92 10.91
CA ARG A 119 -3.90 -16.72 9.92
C ARG A 119 -5.26 -16.63 10.59
N LEU A 120 -6.13 -15.80 10.04
CA LEU A 120 -7.56 -15.76 10.32
C LEU A 120 -8.29 -16.88 9.58
N GLU A 121 -9.48 -17.21 10.02
CA GLU A 121 -10.41 -18.04 9.26
C GLU A 121 -10.86 -17.32 7.97
N GLU A 122 -11.15 -18.09 6.93
CA GLU A 122 -11.49 -17.52 5.61
C GLU A 122 -12.84 -16.81 5.59
N ASN A 123 -13.74 -17.18 6.51
CA ASN A 123 -15.06 -16.56 6.59
C ASN A 123 -14.99 -15.16 7.23
N TYR A 124 -14.94 -14.13 6.39
CA TYR A 124 -14.89 -12.74 6.85
C TYR A 124 -16.14 -12.30 7.64
N THR A 125 -17.25 -13.02 7.55
CA THR A 125 -18.49 -12.69 8.29
C THR A 125 -18.40 -13.07 9.76
N ALA A 126 -17.40 -13.85 10.16
CA ALA A 126 -17.12 -14.19 11.54
C ALA A 126 -16.47 -13.04 12.32
N TYR A 127 -16.04 -11.97 11.64
CA TYR A 127 -15.28 -10.87 12.24
C TYR A 127 -16.05 -9.56 12.21
N ASP A 128 -15.89 -8.76 13.27
CA ASP A 128 -16.31 -7.38 13.29
C ASP A 128 -15.24 -6.52 12.57
N LEU A 129 -15.57 -6.11 11.33
CA LEU A 129 -14.65 -5.34 10.51
C LEU A 129 -14.49 -3.88 10.98
N ASP A 130 -15.27 -3.40 11.92
CA ASP A 130 -15.11 -2.07 12.50
C ASP A 130 -13.92 -2.03 13.49
N LEU A 131 -13.43 -3.19 13.94
CA LEU A 131 -12.25 -3.31 14.81
C LEU A 131 -10.91 -3.17 14.08
N ILE A 132 -10.90 -3.12 12.74
CA ILE A 132 -9.68 -3.07 11.93
C ILE A 132 -8.79 -1.88 12.30
N ASP A 133 -9.38 -0.73 12.58
CA ASP A 133 -8.66 0.50 12.87
C ASP A 133 -8.21 0.61 14.34
N THR A 134 -8.54 -0.37 15.20
CA THR A 134 -8.21 -0.36 16.61
C THR A 134 -6.79 -0.82 16.95
N ASN A 135 -6.09 -1.41 15.96
CA ASN A 135 -4.74 -1.94 16.16
C ASN A 135 -3.83 -1.63 14.96
N PRO A 136 -2.50 -1.58 15.18
CA PRO A 136 -1.54 -1.18 14.14
C PRO A 136 -1.42 -2.20 12.99
N VAL A 137 -1.77 -3.47 13.24
CA VAL A 137 -1.71 -4.55 12.24
C VAL A 137 -2.92 -4.52 11.30
N ARG A 138 -3.97 -3.77 11.66
CA ARG A 138 -5.23 -3.72 10.88
C ARG A 138 -5.92 -5.08 10.76
N CYS A 139 -5.90 -5.86 11.83
CA CYS A 139 -6.56 -7.16 11.92
C CYS A 139 -7.88 -7.04 12.70
N PRO A 140 -9.01 -7.61 12.22
CA PRO A 140 -10.30 -7.50 12.90
C PRO A 140 -10.44 -8.36 14.16
N ASP A 141 -9.53 -9.32 14.37
CA ASP A 141 -9.46 -10.15 15.57
C ASP A 141 -8.40 -9.59 16.53
N PRO A 142 -8.76 -9.07 17.70
CA PRO A 142 -7.82 -8.46 18.63
C PRO A 142 -6.76 -9.43 19.19
N VAL A 143 -7.11 -10.72 19.33
CA VAL A 143 -6.16 -11.74 19.83
C VAL A 143 -5.14 -12.03 18.77
N LYS A 144 -5.59 -12.30 17.55
CA LYS A 144 -4.69 -12.53 16.39
C LYS A 144 -3.89 -11.29 16.03
N ALA A 145 -4.45 -10.10 16.19
CA ALA A 145 -3.73 -8.84 16.00
C ALA A 145 -2.51 -8.76 16.90
N LYS A 146 -2.65 -9.09 18.18
CA LYS A 146 -1.55 -9.10 19.13
C LYS A 146 -0.49 -10.15 18.79
N GLU A 147 -0.90 -11.38 18.47
CA GLU A 147 0.00 -12.44 18.03
C GLU A 147 0.82 -12.02 16.78
N MET A 148 0.16 -11.40 15.79
CA MET A 148 0.79 -10.89 14.57
C MET A 148 1.78 -9.77 14.88
N GLU A 149 1.43 -8.84 15.75
CA GLU A 149 2.29 -7.73 16.16
C GLU A 149 3.55 -8.24 16.86
N GLU A 150 3.40 -9.15 17.82
CA GLU A 150 4.53 -9.78 18.54
C GLU A 150 5.46 -10.52 17.57
N LEU A 151 4.90 -11.25 16.60
CA LEU A 151 5.69 -11.92 15.57
C LEU A 151 6.47 -10.94 14.69
N ILE A 152 5.83 -9.84 14.27
CA ILE A 152 6.49 -8.79 13.47
C ILE A 152 7.66 -8.19 14.25
N PHE A 153 7.46 -7.85 15.53
CA PHE A 153 8.53 -7.31 16.38
C PHE A 153 9.68 -8.29 16.58
N LYS A 154 9.39 -9.58 16.78
CA LYS A 154 10.40 -10.63 16.89
C LYS A 154 11.26 -10.70 15.63
N ILE A 155 10.64 -10.83 14.45
CA ILE A 155 11.33 -10.95 13.17
C ILE A 155 12.12 -9.66 12.84
N LYS A 156 11.55 -8.48 13.18
CA LYS A 156 12.26 -7.20 13.08
C LYS A 156 13.52 -7.20 13.95
N GLY A 157 13.45 -7.72 15.18
CA GLY A 157 14.59 -7.86 16.09
C GLY A 157 15.69 -8.78 15.54
N GLU A 158 15.33 -9.80 14.76
CA GLU A 158 16.25 -10.70 14.06
C GLU A 158 16.83 -10.06 12.78
N GLY A 159 16.39 -8.86 12.40
CA GLY A 159 16.83 -8.14 11.20
C GLY A 159 16.27 -8.74 9.91
N ASP A 160 15.15 -9.44 9.99
CA ASP A 160 14.47 -10.08 8.86
C ASP A 160 13.08 -9.47 8.61
N THR A 161 12.36 -10.00 7.63
CA THR A 161 11.00 -9.59 7.24
C THR A 161 10.12 -10.82 7.11
N ILE A 162 8.81 -10.62 7.33
CA ILE A 162 7.82 -11.68 7.19
C ILE A 162 6.72 -11.21 6.23
N GLY A 163 6.24 -12.14 5.40
CA GLY A 163 5.14 -11.88 4.48
C GLY A 163 3.78 -11.95 5.17
N GLY A 164 2.77 -11.41 4.49
CA GLY A 164 1.40 -11.42 4.96
C GLY A 164 0.39 -11.42 3.82
N VAL A 165 -0.88 -11.53 4.18
CA VAL A 165 -2.02 -11.47 3.26
C VAL A 165 -2.96 -10.37 3.72
N VAL A 166 -3.36 -9.53 2.77
CA VAL A 166 -4.42 -8.53 2.95
C VAL A 166 -5.65 -9.00 2.19
N THR A 167 -6.76 -9.11 2.90
CA THR A 167 -8.06 -9.46 2.32
C THR A 167 -8.89 -8.21 2.13
N CYS A 168 -9.50 -8.06 0.95
CA CYS A 168 -10.39 -6.95 0.63
C CYS A 168 -11.81 -7.47 0.39
N VAL A 169 -12.77 -6.89 1.08
CA VAL A 169 -14.20 -7.22 0.96
C VAL A 169 -14.93 -6.03 0.34
N ILE A 170 -15.69 -6.28 -0.71
CA ILE A 170 -16.55 -5.29 -1.38
C ILE A 170 -18.00 -5.71 -1.20
N LYS A 171 -18.80 -4.86 -0.55
CA LYS A 171 -20.24 -5.08 -0.34
C LYS A 171 -21.06 -4.04 -1.10
N GLY A 172 -22.27 -4.41 -1.54
CA GLY A 172 -23.17 -3.50 -2.23
C GLY A 172 -22.76 -3.19 -3.67
N CYS A 173 -21.90 -4.01 -4.26
CA CYS A 173 -21.46 -3.85 -5.65
C CYS A 173 -22.66 -4.13 -6.60
N PRO A 174 -23.03 -3.19 -7.48
CA PRO A 174 -24.12 -3.40 -8.43
C PRO A 174 -23.73 -4.41 -9.53
N ILE A 175 -24.73 -5.08 -10.08
CA ILE A 175 -24.53 -5.97 -11.22
C ILE A 175 -24.23 -5.13 -12.48
N GLY A 176 -23.42 -5.67 -13.39
CA GLY A 176 -23.15 -5.06 -14.70
C GLY A 176 -21.89 -4.17 -14.74
N LEU A 177 -21.05 -4.21 -13.71
CA LEU A 177 -19.76 -3.53 -13.74
C LEU A 177 -18.75 -4.26 -14.63
N GLY A 178 -17.83 -3.47 -15.20
CA GLY A 178 -16.81 -3.95 -16.11
C GLY A 178 -17.26 -3.97 -17.56
N GLN A 179 -16.32 -4.28 -18.45
CA GLN A 179 -16.52 -4.33 -19.90
C GLN A 179 -15.91 -5.62 -20.47
N PRO A 180 -16.63 -6.40 -21.29
CA PRO A 180 -15.99 -7.44 -22.03
C PRO A 180 -15.11 -6.83 -23.14
N VAL A 181 -14.02 -7.42 -23.59
CA VAL A 181 -13.40 -8.68 -23.15
C VAL A 181 -12.32 -8.40 -22.08
N PHE A 182 -11.57 -7.29 -22.19
CA PHE A 182 -10.38 -7.00 -21.39
C PHE A 182 -10.68 -6.15 -20.14
N GLY A 183 -11.75 -5.37 -20.15
CA GLY A 183 -12.14 -4.49 -19.05
C GLY A 183 -13.04 -5.14 -17.98
N LYS A 184 -12.99 -6.46 -17.81
CA LYS A 184 -13.74 -7.16 -16.78
C LYS A 184 -13.38 -6.65 -15.39
N LEU A 185 -14.35 -6.61 -14.48
CA LEU A 185 -14.16 -6.07 -13.13
C LEU A 185 -12.96 -6.71 -12.41
N HIS A 186 -12.85 -8.04 -12.43
CA HIS A 186 -11.73 -8.72 -11.79
C HIS A 186 -10.38 -8.42 -12.46
N ALA A 187 -10.33 -8.19 -13.78
CA ALA A 187 -9.11 -7.79 -14.48
C ALA A 187 -8.66 -6.39 -14.05
N SER A 188 -9.60 -5.45 -13.93
CA SER A 188 -9.34 -4.09 -13.45
C SER A 188 -8.89 -4.08 -11.99
N LEU A 189 -9.54 -4.87 -11.11
CA LEU A 189 -9.15 -5.02 -9.72
C LEU A 189 -7.76 -5.65 -9.60
N ALA A 190 -7.46 -6.71 -10.35
CA ALA A 190 -6.14 -7.34 -10.38
C ALA A 190 -5.05 -6.34 -10.82
N SER A 191 -5.30 -5.59 -11.90
CA SER A 191 -4.38 -4.55 -12.38
C SER A 191 -4.12 -3.48 -11.31
N ALA A 192 -5.16 -3.02 -10.62
CA ALA A 192 -5.03 -2.04 -9.54
C ALA A 192 -4.21 -2.58 -8.36
N MET A 193 -4.50 -3.81 -7.91
CA MET A 193 -3.77 -4.47 -6.82
C MET A 193 -2.30 -4.70 -7.16
N LEU A 194 -2.01 -5.18 -8.37
CA LEU A 194 -0.65 -5.41 -8.84
C LEU A 194 0.15 -4.12 -9.05
N SER A 195 -0.53 -2.99 -9.19
CA SER A 195 0.11 -1.68 -9.28
C SER A 195 0.59 -1.14 -7.92
N ILE A 196 0.20 -1.75 -6.80
CA ILE A 196 0.66 -1.35 -5.47
C ILE A 196 2.12 -1.77 -5.31
N ASN A 197 2.98 -0.78 -5.01
CA ASN A 197 4.40 -1.02 -4.81
C ASN A 197 4.64 -1.83 -3.54
N ALA A 198 4.94 -3.10 -3.71
CA ALA A 198 5.32 -4.03 -2.65
C ALA A 198 6.22 -5.12 -3.25
N VAL A 199 6.78 -6.00 -2.42
CA VAL A 199 7.54 -7.17 -2.88
C VAL A 199 6.57 -8.30 -3.33
N SER A 200 5.50 -7.93 -4.02
CA SER A 200 4.44 -8.84 -4.46
C SER A 200 4.73 -9.48 -5.82
N TYR A 201 5.58 -8.86 -6.63
CA TYR A 201 5.83 -9.30 -8.01
C TYR A 201 6.74 -10.51 -8.15
N THR A 202 7.39 -10.96 -7.08
CA THR A 202 8.23 -12.17 -7.10
C THR A 202 7.45 -13.45 -6.83
N HIS A 203 6.22 -13.39 -6.29
CA HIS A 203 5.40 -14.54 -5.92
C HIS A 203 3.90 -14.27 -6.11
N LEU A 204 3.50 -14.01 -7.35
CA LEU A 204 2.07 -13.96 -7.70
C LEU A 204 1.53 -15.39 -7.78
N ARG A 205 0.72 -15.77 -6.81
CA ARG A 205 -0.19 -16.89 -6.97
C ARG A 205 -1.52 -16.34 -7.46
N ALA A 206 -1.88 -16.64 -8.70
CA ALA A 206 -3.27 -16.53 -9.12
C ALA A 206 -4.06 -17.59 -8.33
N HIS A 207 -4.98 -17.17 -7.47
CA HIS A 207 -6.03 -18.06 -7.00
C HIS A 207 -7.07 -18.10 -8.10
N GLU A 208 -7.04 -19.14 -8.89
CA GLU A 208 -8.17 -19.48 -9.75
C GLU A 208 -9.30 -19.98 -8.85
N THR A 209 -10.37 -19.24 -8.79
CA THR A 209 -11.68 -19.68 -8.30
C THR A 209 -12.56 -20.04 -9.47
#